data_7005bb02b56b5a4617cec222c4031568
#
_entry.id   7005bb02b56b5a4617cec222c4031568
#
_cell.length_a   1.000
_cell.length_b   1.000
_cell.length_c   1.000
_cell.angle_alpha   90.00
_cell.angle_beta   90.00
_cell.angle_gamma   90.00
#
_symmetry.space_group_name_H-M   'P 1'
#
loop_
_entity.id
_entity.type
_entity.pdbx_description
1 polymer ?
#
loop_
_entity_poly.entity_id
_entity_poly.type
_entity_poly.pdbx_seq_one_letter_code
_entity_poly.pdbx_strand_id
1 'polypeptide(L)'
;MGKPTGFMEIARQTSTELPPEERIQNFNEFHIPLPQDEQQAQGARCMDCGVPFCQAGMMIGGMASGCPLNNLIPEWNDLVYQGKWDLAVHRLRATNRFPEFTSRVCPALCEAACTCGYTTGSPVTVKENEHAIVEYGYESGLLTACPPPTRTGKTVAVVGAGPAGLAVADYLNKRGHKVTVYEREDRVGGLLMYGIPNMKLEKQVIDRRVNIMKAEGIDFVTCADVGGSTPAQDVLDAHDAIVLACGAKQARDINAPGRDAQGIYFAVDYLTSVTRSLLDSGFSDGKAVSAKDKKVLVIGGGDTGNDCVGTAIRQGCASVTQLEMMPCPPTERTAANAWPEWPKVLKTDYGQQEAIAVFGSDPRIYQTTVKEFYKDEAGQVCGALIAKLESKVVDEATGRRAMVPTGEEFAIECDLVLIAAGFTGCQPYVAEAFGVDLTKRGTVADTKYATNVPHVFTCGDMRRGQSLVVWALREGRDAAAEVDKSLMGYTNL
;
A
#
# COMPACT_ATOMS: atom_id res chain seq x y z
N MET A 1 -11.39 -2.37 30.73
CA MET A 1 -11.30 -3.73 30.15
C MET A 1 -12.49 -3.92 29.24
N GLY A 2 -12.28 -4.45 28.04
CA GLY A 2 -13.35 -4.73 27.08
C GLY A 2 -14.44 -5.60 27.68
N LYS A 3 -15.54 -5.83 26.96
CA LYS A 3 -16.59 -6.72 27.38
C LYS A 3 -16.14 -8.18 27.07
N PRO A 4 -15.80 -9.01 28.07
CA PRO A 4 -15.21 -10.35 27.82
C PRO A 4 -16.05 -11.26 26.92
N THR A 5 -17.38 -11.05 26.93
CA THR A 5 -18.37 -11.83 26.16
C THR A 5 -18.95 -11.05 24.97
N GLY A 6 -18.48 -9.83 24.70
CA GLY A 6 -19.04 -8.95 23.67
C GLY A 6 -19.04 -9.59 22.27
N PHE A 7 -18.01 -10.33 21.91
CA PHE A 7 -17.92 -11.04 20.63
C PHE A 7 -18.98 -12.17 20.47
N MET A 8 -19.56 -12.64 21.56
CA MET A 8 -20.65 -13.64 21.55
C MET A 8 -22.04 -12.99 21.48
N GLU A 9 -22.18 -11.75 21.94
CA GLU A 9 -23.45 -11.06 22.09
C GLU A 9 -23.72 -10.07 20.94
N ILE A 10 -22.67 -9.52 20.36
CA ILE A 10 -22.74 -8.48 19.33
C ILE A 10 -22.27 -9.07 18.01
N ALA A 11 -23.11 -9.03 16.98
CA ALA A 11 -22.72 -9.44 15.63
C ALA A 11 -21.62 -8.53 15.06
N ARG A 12 -20.72 -9.12 14.26
CA ARG A 12 -19.72 -8.34 13.54
C ARG A 12 -20.39 -7.50 12.46
N GLN A 13 -20.09 -6.21 12.47
CA GLN A 13 -20.50 -5.26 11.43
C GLN A 13 -19.28 -4.54 10.90
N THR A 14 -19.29 -4.22 9.62
CA THR A 14 -18.31 -3.38 8.93
C THR A 14 -19.03 -2.21 8.27
N SER A 15 -18.29 -1.21 7.80
CA SER A 15 -18.82 -0.22 6.87
C SER A 15 -19.58 -0.92 5.74
N THR A 16 -20.66 -0.30 5.29
CA THR A 16 -21.34 -0.72 4.07
C THR A 16 -20.65 -0.09 2.86
N GLU A 17 -20.81 -0.71 1.71
CA GLU A 17 -20.29 -0.17 0.45
C GLU A 17 -21.47 0.26 -0.44
N LEU A 18 -21.30 1.34 -1.20
CA LEU A 18 -22.25 1.66 -2.26
C LEU A 18 -22.35 0.48 -3.24
N PRO A 19 -23.55 0.19 -3.77
CA PRO A 19 -23.71 -0.85 -4.80
C PRO A 19 -22.74 -0.66 -5.96
N PRO A 20 -22.23 -1.73 -6.58
CA PRO A 20 -21.28 -1.63 -7.70
C PRO A 20 -21.72 -0.70 -8.80
N GLU A 21 -23.01 -0.75 -9.18
CA GLU A 21 -23.60 0.07 -10.25
C GLU A 21 -23.62 1.58 -9.94
N GLU A 22 -23.67 1.93 -8.65
CA GLU A 22 -23.61 3.32 -8.19
C GLU A 22 -22.18 3.81 -8.06
N ARG A 23 -21.32 3.03 -7.39
CA ARG A 23 -19.95 3.45 -7.07
C ARG A 23 -19.04 3.57 -8.28
N ILE A 24 -19.32 2.90 -9.39
CA ILE A 24 -18.57 3.02 -10.64
C ILE A 24 -18.82 4.32 -11.39
N GLN A 25 -19.82 5.13 -11.01
CA GLN A 25 -20.17 6.40 -11.68
C GLN A 25 -19.18 7.53 -11.38
N ASN A 26 -18.29 7.37 -10.41
CA ASN A 26 -17.31 8.37 -10.02
C ASN A 26 -16.05 7.73 -9.43
N PHE A 27 -15.08 8.56 -9.00
CA PHE A 27 -13.82 8.14 -8.40
C PHE A 27 -13.72 8.50 -6.91
N ASN A 28 -14.84 8.69 -6.21
CA ASN A 28 -14.87 8.97 -4.77
C ASN A 28 -14.79 7.67 -3.95
N GLU A 29 -14.37 7.77 -2.68
CA GLU A 29 -14.49 6.67 -1.73
C GLU A 29 -15.96 6.22 -1.63
N PHE A 30 -16.18 4.91 -1.54
CA PHE A 30 -17.52 4.32 -1.60
C PHE A 30 -17.92 3.56 -0.33
N HIS A 31 -17.08 3.59 0.69
CA HIS A 31 -17.40 3.03 2.02
C HIS A 31 -18.24 4.02 2.83
N ILE A 32 -19.32 3.52 3.41
CA ILE A 32 -20.22 4.27 4.32
C ILE A 32 -19.90 3.82 5.74
N PRO A 33 -19.24 4.67 6.57
CA PRO A 33 -18.88 4.32 7.94
C PRO A 33 -20.09 3.94 8.78
N LEU A 34 -19.88 3.13 9.80
CA LEU A 34 -20.90 2.84 10.80
C LEU A 34 -21.25 4.09 11.62
N PRO A 35 -22.51 4.25 12.05
CA PRO A 35 -22.88 5.22 13.07
C PRO A 35 -22.04 5.05 14.35
N GLN A 36 -21.82 6.12 15.08
CA GLN A 36 -20.91 6.14 16.23
C GLN A 36 -21.30 5.13 17.33
N ASP A 37 -22.58 4.94 17.59
CA ASP A 37 -23.09 3.97 18.57
C ASP A 37 -22.88 2.51 18.11
N GLU A 38 -23.10 2.23 16.83
CA GLU A 38 -22.80 0.93 16.26
C GLU A 38 -21.27 0.67 16.28
N GLN A 39 -20.47 1.70 15.98
CA GLN A 39 -19.01 1.58 16.05
C GLN A 39 -18.52 1.30 17.47
N GLN A 40 -19.13 1.93 18.49
CA GLN A 40 -18.87 1.63 19.90
C GLN A 40 -19.19 0.17 20.25
N ALA A 41 -20.30 -0.36 19.74
CA ALA A 41 -20.64 -1.76 19.91
C ALA A 41 -19.60 -2.70 19.28
N GLN A 42 -19.01 -2.31 18.13
CA GLN A 42 -17.92 -3.08 17.53
C GLN A 42 -16.63 -3.07 18.39
N GLY A 43 -16.32 -1.97 19.05
CA GLY A 43 -15.24 -1.92 20.05
C GLY A 43 -15.45 -2.93 21.20
N ALA A 44 -16.69 -3.11 21.66
CA ALA A 44 -17.05 -4.06 22.71
C ALA A 44 -16.82 -5.54 22.31
N ARG A 45 -16.67 -5.85 21.02
CA ARG A 45 -16.39 -7.22 20.57
C ARG A 45 -14.97 -7.68 20.93
N CYS A 46 -14.07 -6.78 21.27
CA CYS A 46 -12.72 -7.12 21.71
C CYS A 46 -12.77 -7.70 23.13
N MET A 47 -12.41 -8.96 23.30
CA MET A 47 -12.38 -9.63 24.61
C MET A 47 -11.13 -9.34 25.42
N ASP A 48 -10.24 -8.48 24.93
CA ASP A 48 -8.95 -8.15 25.56
C ASP A 48 -8.18 -9.42 25.95
N CYS A 49 -7.95 -10.31 24.98
CA CYS A 49 -7.30 -11.61 25.23
C CYS A 49 -5.86 -11.43 25.71
N GLY A 50 -5.41 -12.27 26.66
CA GLY A 50 -4.08 -12.19 27.26
C GLY A 50 -2.92 -12.45 26.27
N VAL A 51 -3.20 -12.96 25.06
CA VAL A 51 -2.24 -13.17 23.97
C VAL A 51 -2.79 -12.53 22.69
N PRO A 52 -2.64 -11.22 22.52
CA PRO A 52 -3.23 -10.48 21.41
C PRO A 52 -2.37 -10.61 20.14
N PHE A 53 -2.58 -11.68 19.38
CA PHE A 53 -1.91 -11.86 18.07
C PHE A 53 -2.15 -10.70 17.11
N CYS A 54 -3.29 -9.99 17.22
CA CYS A 54 -3.60 -8.83 16.39
C CYS A 54 -2.51 -7.74 16.40
N GLN A 55 -1.77 -7.59 17.50
CA GLN A 55 -0.70 -6.59 17.64
C GLN A 55 0.73 -7.17 17.56
N ALA A 56 0.88 -8.50 17.33
CA ALA A 56 2.18 -9.16 17.43
C ALA A 56 3.15 -8.81 16.29
N GLY A 57 2.65 -8.68 15.05
CA GLY A 57 3.48 -8.34 13.89
C GLY A 57 4.56 -9.36 13.56
N MET A 58 4.37 -10.64 13.95
CA MET A 58 5.35 -11.70 13.74
C MET A 58 5.37 -12.17 12.28
N MET A 59 6.55 -12.54 11.78
CA MET A 59 6.68 -13.17 10.47
C MET A 59 6.44 -14.68 10.59
N ILE A 60 5.37 -15.18 9.95
CA ILE A 60 5.01 -16.59 9.91
C ILE A 60 4.73 -16.98 8.45
N GLY A 61 5.35 -18.04 7.95
CA GLY A 61 5.16 -18.48 6.57
C GLY A 61 5.49 -17.44 5.50
N GLY A 62 6.42 -16.51 5.80
CA GLY A 62 6.85 -15.43 4.90
C GLY A 62 5.95 -14.19 4.89
N MET A 63 4.87 -14.17 5.69
CA MET A 63 3.93 -13.04 5.81
C MET A 63 3.80 -12.59 7.27
N ALA A 64 3.41 -11.33 7.47
CA ALA A 64 3.14 -10.85 8.82
C ALA A 64 1.83 -11.40 9.38
N SER A 65 1.87 -11.86 10.62
CA SER A 65 0.72 -12.19 11.44
C SER A 65 0.52 -11.10 12.48
N GLY A 66 -0.62 -10.43 12.48
CA GLY A 66 -0.87 -9.25 13.30
C GLY A 66 -0.24 -7.96 12.75
N CYS A 67 -0.40 -6.87 13.49
CA CYS A 67 0.01 -5.54 13.05
C CYS A 67 1.53 -5.33 13.19
N PRO A 68 2.28 -5.06 12.10
CA PRO A 68 3.70 -4.74 12.16
C PRO A 68 4.04 -3.48 12.95
N LEU A 69 3.11 -2.53 13.08
CA LEU A 69 3.28 -1.33 13.91
C LEU A 69 3.15 -1.63 15.41
N ASN A 70 2.76 -2.85 15.77
CA ASN A 70 2.45 -3.25 17.14
C ASN A 70 1.37 -2.35 17.78
N ASN A 71 0.33 -2.03 17.00
CA ASN A 71 -0.79 -1.21 17.45
C ASN A 71 -1.43 -1.79 18.71
N LEU A 72 -1.72 -0.93 19.68
CA LEU A 72 -2.29 -1.29 20.98
C LEU A 72 -3.81 -1.53 20.85
N ILE A 73 -4.16 -2.48 20.01
CA ILE A 73 -5.52 -2.72 19.52
C ILE A 73 -6.52 -3.02 20.63
N PRO A 74 -6.26 -3.92 21.60
CA PRO A 74 -7.21 -4.16 22.68
C PRO A 74 -7.52 -2.90 23.49
N GLU A 75 -6.50 -2.07 23.76
CA GLU A 75 -6.66 -0.88 24.59
C GLU A 75 -7.52 0.19 23.91
N TRP A 76 -7.26 0.52 22.64
CA TRP A 76 -8.08 1.53 21.98
C TRP A 76 -9.49 0.99 21.58
N ASN A 77 -9.67 -0.32 21.38
CA ASN A 77 -11.00 -0.92 21.25
C ASN A 77 -11.82 -0.75 22.54
N ASP A 78 -11.20 -0.96 23.70
CA ASP A 78 -11.87 -0.72 25.00
C ASP A 78 -12.24 0.76 25.17
N LEU A 79 -11.38 1.68 24.76
CA LEU A 79 -11.68 3.12 24.82
C LEU A 79 -12.85 3.51 23.89
N VAL A 80 -12.91 2.94 22.68
CA VAL A 80 -14.05 3.10 21.76
C VAL A 80 -15.32 2.57 22.41
N TYR A 81 -15.31 1.36 22.95
CA TYR A 81 -16.45 0.79 23.67
C TYR A 81 -16.95 1.67 24.80
N GLN A 82 -16.04 2.29 25.55
CA GLN A 82 -16.40 3.19 26.66
C GLN A 82 -16.79 4.60 26.20
N GLY A 83 -16.80 4.90 24.91
CA GLY A 83 -17.08 6.23 24.37
C GLY A 83 -15.98 7.27 24.67
N LYS A 84 -14.77 6.82 25.02
CA LYS A 84 -13.61 7.67 25.34
C LYS A 84 -12.79 7.95 24.09
N TRP A 85 -13.40 8.58 23.11
CA TRP A 85 -12.83 8.79 21.79
C TRP A 85 -11.53 9.59 21.81
N ASP A 86 -11.42 10.65 22.61
CA ASP A 86 -10.20 11.45 22.75
C ASP A 86 -9.01 10.59 23.18
N LEU A 87 -9.23 9.72 24.18
CA LEU A 87 -8.19 8.80 24.65
C LEU A 87 -7.86 7.74 23.61
N ALA A 88 -8.86 7.29 22.84
CA ALA A 88 -8.64 6.34 21.73
C ALA A 88 -7.74 6.95 20.65
N VAL A 89 -7.94 8.22 20.27
CA VAL A 89 -7.05 8.94 19.33
C VAL A 89 -5.63 9.00 19.86
N HIS A 90 -5.43 9.37 21.12
CA HIS A 90 -4.08 9.39 21.72
C HIS A 90 -3.45 8.01 21.76
N ARG A 91 -4.22 6.98 22.08
CA ARG A 91 -3.71 5.61 22.20
C ARG A 91 -3.34 5.00 20.85
N LEU A 92 -4.17 5.23 19.83
CA LEU A 92 -3.87 4.80 18.45
C LEU A 92 -2.59 5.47 17.95
N ARG A 93 -2.45 6.78 18.15
CA ARG A 93 -1.31 7.55 17.66
C ARG A 93 0.00 7.27 18.41
N ALA A 94 -0.04 6.58 19.54
CA ALA A 94 1.18 6.17 20.24
C ALA A 94 2.05 5.21 19.39
N THR A 95 1.41 4.38 18.58
CA THR A 95 2.10 3.38 17.74
C THR A 95 1.92 3.62 16.25
N ASN A 96 0.85 4.27 15.82
CA ASN A 96 0.56 4.60 14.43
C ASN A 96 0.34 6.11 14.24
N ARG A 97 1.26 6.76 13.54
CA ARG A 97 1.19 8.20 13.27
C ARG A 97 0.31 8.56 12.07
N PHE A 98 -0.03 7.56 11.22
CA PHE A 98 -0.77 7.74 9.97
C PHE A 98 -1.97 6.76 9.86
N PRO A 99 -2.86 6.73 10.86
CA PRO A 99 -3.98 5.79 10.86
C PRO A 99 -5.00 6.08 9.76
N GLU A 100 -5.08 7.30 9.25
CA GLU A 100 -5.91 7.65 8.10
C GLU A 100 -5.51 6.90 6.81
N PHE A 101 -4.23 6.52 6.67
CA PHE A 101 -3.76 5.72 5.55
C PHE A 101 -3.98 4.22 5.81
N THR A 102 -3.59 3.74 6.97
CA THR A 102 -3.70 2.31 7.30
C THR A 102 -5.14 1.84 7.39
N SER A 103 -6.04 2.64 7.94
CA SER A 103 -7.46 2.32 8.00
C SER A 103 -8.14 2.21 6.62
N ARG A 104 -7.55 2.79 5.56
CA ARG A 104 -8.07 2.71 4.20
C ARG A 104 -7.40 1.62 3.37
N VAL A 105 -6.05 1.56 3.39
CA VAL A 105 -5.30 0.74 2.42
C VAL A 105 -4.58 -0.48 3.02
N CYS A 106 -4.57 -0.66 4.34
CA CYS A 106 -4.03 -1.87 4.95
C CYS A 106 -4.99 -3.05 4.76
N PRO A 107 -4.48 -4.25 4.42
CA PRO A 107 -5.33 -5.43 4.28
C PRO A 107 -5.85 -6.00 5.62
N ALA A 108 -5.60 -5.33 6.74
CA ALA A 108 -6.04 -5.70 8.08
C ALA A 108 -5.42 -7.02 8.61
N LEU A 109 -4.08 -7.10 8.60
CA LEU A 109 -3.34 -8.23 9.18
C LEU A 109 -3.75 -8.54 10.63
N CYS A 110 -4.15 -7.50 11.37
CA CYS A 110 -4.65 -7.59 12.74
C CYS A 110 -5.95 -8.39 12.84
N GLU A 111 -6.88 -8.21 11.91
CA GLU A 111 -8.14 -8.97 11.87
C GLU A 111 -7.89 -10.43 11.50
N ALA A 112 -7.02 -10.68 10.53
CA ALA A 112 -6.65 -12.03 10.09
C ALA A 112 -6.00 -12.86 11.23
N ALA A 113 -5.34 -12.19 12.18
CA ALA A 113 -4.68 -12.81 13.34
C ALA A 113 -5.50 -12.69 14.64
N CYS A 114 -6.71 -12.13 14.58
CA CYS A 114 -7.55 -11.93 15.76
C CYS A 114 -7.97 -13.28 16.39
N THR A 115 -7.78 -13.44 17.71
CA THR A 115 -8.16 -14.63 18.45
C THR A 115 -9.69 -14.88 18.41
N CYS A 116 -10.52 -13.82 18.43
CA CYS A 116 -11.96 -13.96 18.22
C CYS A 116 -12.27 -14.57 16.83
N GLY A 117 -11.52 -14.16 15.79
CA GLY A 117 -11.66 -14.73 14.45
C GLY A 117 -11.32 -16.22 14.40
N TYR A 118 -10.31 -16.65 15.16
CA TYR A 118 -9.98 -18.08 15.28
C TYR A 118 -11.08 -18.88 15.99
N THR A 119 -11.62 -18.35 17.09
CA THR A 119 -12.59 -19.09 17.93
C THR A 119 -14.01 -19.11 17.36
N THR A 120 -14.43 -18.04 16.68
CA THR A 120 -15.82 -17.85 16.23
C THR A 120 -15.97 -17.66 14.72
N GLY A 121 -14.88 -17.63 13.95
CA GLY A 121 -14.90 -17.24 12.53
C GLY A 121 -15.16 -15.74 12.30
N SER A 122 -15.32 -14.94 13.36
CA SER A 122 -15.75 -13.54 13.29
C SER A 122 -14.80 -12.62 14.06
N PRO A 123 -13.72 -12.10 13.42
CA PRO A 123 -12.76 -11.20 14.07
C PRO A 123 -13.40 -9.87 14.49
N VAL A 124 -12.73 -9.15 15.39
CA VAL A 124 -13.07 -7.75 15.68
C VAL A 124 -12.82 -6.91 14.43
N THR A 125 -13.69 -5.93 14.14
CA THR A 125 -13.54 -4.97 13.02
C THR A 125 -12.51 -3.90 13.36
N VAL A 126 -11.25 -4.31 13.43
CA VAL A 126 -10.15 -3.47 13.88
C VAL A 126 -9.91 -2.30 12.94
N LYS A 127 -9.97 -2.54 11.63
CA LYS A 127 -9.77 -1.53 10.59
C LYS A 127 -10.85 -0.45 10.65
N GLU A 128 -12.11 -0.83 10.87
CA GLU A 128 -13.22 0.10 11.01
C GLU A 128 -13.09 0.95 12.29
N ASN A 129 -12.70 0.31 13.40
CA ASN A 129 -12.44 1.04 14.65
C ASN A 129 -11.29 2.04 14.49
N GLU A 130 -10.20 1.66 13.81
CA GLU A 130 -9.08 2.54 13.48
C GLU A 130 -9.54 3.73 12.64
N HIS A 131 -10.38 3.48 11.62
CA HIS A 131 -10.96 4.51 10.76
C HIS A 131 -11.81 5.50 11.56
N ALA A 132 -12.75 5.00 12.35
CA ALA A 132 -13.61 5.84 13.17
C ALA A 132 -12.83 6.69 14.18
N ILE A 133 -11.80 6.13 14.81
CA ILE A 133 -10.95 6.87 15.76
C ILE A 133 -10.22 8.03 15.06
N VAL A 134 -9.63 7.79 13.89
CA VAL A 134 -8.87 8.85 13.21
C VAL A 134 -9.76 9.92 12.62
N GLU A 135 -10.91 9.57 12.04
CA GLU A 135 -11.85 10.57 11.54
C GLU A 135 -12.43 11.42 12.67
N TYR A 136 -12.84 10.82 13.79
CA TYR A 136 -13.20 11.55 15.00
C TYR A 136 -12.10 12.52 15.43
N GLY A 137 -10.84 12.09 15.38
CA GLY A 137 -9.71 12.95 15.75
C GLY A 137 -9.55 14.19 14.85
N TYR A 138 -9.88 14.10 13.57
CA TYR A 138 -9.90 15.23 12.65
C TYR A 138 -11.14 16.11 12.86
N GLU A 139 -12.32 15.52 12.97
CA GLU A 139 -13.60 16.23 13.13
C GLU A 139 -13.68 17.00 14.45
N SER A 140 -13.17 16.42 15.54
CA SER A 140 -13.12 17.05 16.85
C SER A 140 -12.01 18.10 17.01
N GLY A 141 -11.09 18.22 16.02
CA GLY A 141 -9.95 19.13 16.09
C GLY A 141 -8.82 18.66 17.03
N LEU A 142 -8.82 17.41 17.46
CA LEU A 142 -7.71 16.82 18.24
C LEU A 142 -6.45 16.60 17.39
N LEU A 143 -6.63 16.35 16.09
CA LEU A 143 -5.53 16.16 15.15
C LEU A 143 -5.17 17.49 14.49
N THR A 144 -4.42 18.30 15.21
CA THR A 144 -3.87 19.59 14.75
C THR A 144 -2.35 19.60 14.79
N ALA A 145 -1.76 20.63 14.20
CA ALA A 145 -0.32 20.81 14.24
C ALA A 145 0.19 20.99 15.67
N CYS A 146 1.22 20.23 16.01
CA CYS A 146 1.90 20.30 17.29
C CYS A 146 3.42 20.35 17.02
N PRO A 147 3.99 21.52 16.71
CA PRO A 147 5.41 21.67 16.43
C PRO A 147 6.25 21.29 17.65
N PRO A 148 7.48 20.78 17.46
CA PRO A 148 8.35 20.46 18.58
C PRO A 148 8.70 21.73 19.38
N PRO A 149 8.71 21.66 20.71
CA PRO A 149 8.97 22.82 21.57
C PRO A 149 10.43 23.30 21.49
N THR A 150 11.34 22.44 21.05
CA THR A 150 12.77 22.72 20.97
C THR A 150 13.35 22.10 19.70
N ARG A 151 14.23 22.84 19.02
CA ARG A 151 15.00 22.36 17.89
C ARG A 151 16.40 21.89 18.31
N THR A 152 16.85 20.78 17.73
CA THR A 152 18.18 20.18 18.03
C THR A 152 19.32 20.90 17.34
N GLY A 153 19.03 21.71 16.32
CA GLY A 153 20.04 22.33 15.44
C GLY A 153 20.54 21.38 14.33
N LYS A 154 20.06 20.13 14.30
CA LYS A 154 20.39 19.16 13.25
C LYS A 154 19.42 19.22 12.09
N THR A 155 19.94 18.97 10.88
CA THR A 155 19.20 18.98 9.62
C THR A 155 19.17 17.60 9.00
N VAL A 156 18.01 17.17 8.50
CA VAL A 156 17.85 15.87 7.85
C VAL A 156 17.11 16.02 6.54
N ALA A 157 17.66 15.45 5.46
CA ALA A 157 16.96 15.28 4.20
C ALA A 157 16.28 13.91 4.15
N VAL A 158 15.04 13.88 3.69
CA VAL A 158 14.33 12.66 3.34
C VAL A 158 14.06 12.66 1.85
N VAL A 159 14.60 11.70 1.12
CA VAL A 159 14.42 11.57 -0.33
C VAL A 159 13.31 10.58 -0.62
N GLY A 160 12.17 11.09 -1.07
CA GLY A 160 10.92 10.37 -1.29
C GLY A 160 9.87 10.64 -0.22
N ALA A 161 8.72 11.15 -0.65
CA ALA A 161 7.59 11.52 0.21
C ALA A 161 6.48 10.44 0.25
N GLY A 162 6.84 9.17 0.05
CA GLY A 162 5.94 8.03 0.28
C GLY A 162 5.74 7.74 1.78
N PRO A 163 4.94 6.72 2.15
CA PRO A 163 4.62 6.42 3.55
C PRO A 163 5.84 6.29 4.45
N ALA A 164 6.91 5.64 3.99
CA ALA A 164 8.15 5.50 4.76
C ALA A 164 8.83 6.84 5.02
N GLY A 165 8.97 7.67 3.98
CA GLY A 165 9.57 8.99 4.11
C GLY A 165 8.74 9.94 4.98
N LEU A 166 7.42 9.91 4.87
CA LEU A 166 6.51 10.67 5.73
C LEU A 166 6.66 10.26 7.20
N ALA A 167 6.79 8.95 7.48
CA ALA A 167 7.01 8.47 8.83
C ALA A 167 8.36 8.94 9.38
N VAL A 168 9.46 8.81 8.61
CA VAL A 168 10.77 9.37 9.00
C VAL A 168 10.64 10.86 9.34
N ALA A 169 10.02 11.63 8.45
CA ALA A 169 9.88 13.07 8.62
C ALA A 169 9.10 13.46 9.88
N ASP A 170 7.96 12.78 10.15
CA ASP A 170 7.15 13.04 11.35
C ASP A 170 7.95 12.75 12.62
N TYR A 171 8.57 11.56 12.73
CA TYR A 171 9.30 11.17 13.92
C TYR A 171 10.50 12.08 14.19
N LEU A 172 11.32 12.38 13.17
CA LEU A 172 12.50 13.25 13.32
C LEU A 172 12.12 14.71 13.62
N ASN A 173 11.07 15.23 12.98
CA ASN A 173 10.58 16.56 13.28
C ASN A 173 10.07 16.66 14.71
N LYS A 174 9.29 15.67 15.20
CA LYS A 174 8.82 15.60 16.60
C LYS A 174 9.97 15.54 17.59
N ARG A 175 11.08 14.89 17.21
CA ARG A 175 12.32 14.87 18.00
C ARG A 175 13.01 16.22 18.05
N GLY A 176 12.68 17.14 17.16
CA GLY A 176 13.23 18.50 17.08
C GLY A 176 14.23 18.73 15.96
N HIS A 177 14.50 17.75 15.09
CA HIS A 177 15.34 17.96 13.92
C HIS A 177 14.64 18.85 12.88
N LYS A 178 15.39 19.61 12.11
CA LYS A 178 14.88 20.31 10.93
C LYS A 178 14.84 19.32 9.79
N VAL A 179 13.65 19.05 9.24
CA VAL A 179 13.47 18.02 8.19
C VAL A 179 13.04 18.69 6.89
N THR A 180 13.71 18.32 5.80
CA THR A 180 13.33 18.65 4.43
C THR A 180 13.05 17.36 3.67
N VAL A 181 11.85 17.25 3.10
CA VAL A 181 11.43 16.09 2.30
C VAL A 181 11.47 16.50 0.82
N TYR A 182 12.26 15.78 0.03
CA TYR A 182 12.35 15.93 -1.42
C TYR A 182 11.48 14.91 -2.12
N GLU A 183 10.60 15.36 -3.00
CA GLU A 183 9.71 14.51 -3.79
C GLU A 183 9.84 14.85 -5.27
N ARG A 184 10.06 13.83 -6.10
CA ARG A 184 10.21 14.03 -7.55
C ARG A 184 8.90 14.39 -8.26
N GLU A 185 7.78 13.93 -7.71
CA GLU A 185 6.46 14.25 -8.23
C GLU A 185 6.00 15.65 -7.78
N ASP A 186 4.96 16.16 -8.39
CA ASP A 186 4.34 17.44 -8.06
C ASP A 186 3.55 17.42 -6.74
N ARG A 187 3.20 16.20 -6.24
CA ARG A 187 2.44 16.00 -5.00
C ARG A 187 3.10 14.97 -4.09
N VAL A 188 2.98 15.22 -2.80
CA VAL A 188 3.46 14.34 -1.72
C VAL A 188 2.54 13.12 -1.58
N GLY A 189 3.09 11.95 -1.21
CA GLY A 189 2.33 10.74 -0.90
C GLY A 189 2.86 9.48 -1.59
N GLY A 190 3.70 9.61 -2.60
CA GLY A 190 4.25 8.46 -3.34
C GLY A 190 3.14 7.59 -3.94
N LEU A 191 3.14 6.28 -3.65
CA LEU A 191 2.08 5.38 -4.14
C LEU A 191 0.70 5.66 -3.53
N LEU A 192 0.60 6.25 -2.35
CA LEU A 192 -0.69 6.69 -1.79
C LEU A 192 -1.35 7.76 -2.68
N MET A 193 -0.54 8.67 -3.25
CA MET A 193 -1.02 9.72 -4.13
C MET A 193 -1.35 9.19 -5.53
N TYR A 194 -0.41 8.50 -6.17
CA TYR A 194 -0.51 8.19 -7.59
C TYR A 194 -0.64 6.70 -7.94
N GLY A 195 -0.27 5.79 -7.04
CA GLY A 195 -0.39 4.34 -7.27
C GLY A 195 -1.72 3.75 -6.83
N ILE A 196 -2.34 4.33 -5.81
CA ILE A 196 -3.65 3.91 -5.29
C ILE A 196 -4.73 4.81 -5.91
N PRO A 197 -5.82 4.26 -6.48
CA PRO A 197 -6.89 5.05 -7.06
C PRO A 197 -7.62 5.92 -6.02
N ASN A 198 -8.22 7.03 -6.49
CA ASN A 198 -8.92 7.97 -5.60
C ASN A 198 -10.11 7.32 -4.88
N MET A 199 -10.82 6.39 -5.54
CA MET A 199 -11.95 5.68 -4.93
C MET A 199 -11.56 4.73 -3.77
N LYS A 200 -10.28 4.42 -3.61
CA LYS A 200 -9.76 3.61 -2.50
C LYS A 200 -9.14 4.47 -1.40
N LEU A 201 -8.59 5.63 -1.77
CA LEU A 201 -8.01 6.64 -0.89
C LEU A 201 -8.14 8.01 -1.53
N GLU A 202 -9.10 8.80 -1.09
CA GLU A 202 -9.26 10.18 -1.55
C GLU A 202 -8.04 11.04 -1.20
N LYS A 203 -7.55 11.82 -2.17
CA LYS A 203 -6.26 12.51 -2.04
C LYS A 203 -6.28 13.66 -1.02
N GLN A 204 -7.46 14.21 -0.74
CA GLN A 204 -7.66 15.16 0.36
C GLN A 204 -7.25 14.60 1.73
N VAL A 205 -7.32 13.28 1.94
CA VAL A 205 -6.85 12.60 3.16
C VAL A 205 -5.34 12.74 3.31
N ILE A 206 -4.59 12.70 2.20
CA ILE A 206 -3.15 12.92 2.20
C ILE A 206 -2.85 14.39 2.44
N ASP A 207 -3.56 15.28 1.73
CA ASP A 207 -3.34 16.73 1.82
C ASP A 207 -3.56 17.26 3.23
N ARG A 208 -4.63 16.82 3.94
CA ARG A 208 -4.88 17.26 5.33
C ARG A 208 -3.73 16.85 6.27
N ARG A 209 -3.14 15.66 6.09
CA ARG A 209 -1.98 15.21 6.87
C ARG A 209 -0.74 16.02 6.55
N VAL A 210 -0.44 16.21 5.27
CA VAL A 210 0.72 16.98 4.81
C VAL A 210 0.65 18.43 5.28
N ASN A 211 -0.56 19.03 5.31
CA ASN A 211 -0.76 20.39 5.82
C ASN A 211 -0.44 20.49 7.32
N ILE A 212 -0.80 19.50 8.14
CA ILE A 212 -0.40 19.42 9.54
C ILE A 212 1.13 19.34 9.66
N MET A 213 1.77 18.46 8.88
CA MET A 213 3.23 18.28 8.90
C MET A 213 3.98 19.57 8.49
N LYS A 214 3.46 20.30 7.48
CA LYS A 214 3.98 21.62 7.10
C LYS A 214 3.86 22.64 8.24
N ALA A 215 2.70 22.69 8.88
CA ALA A 215 2.47 23.59 10.03
C ALA A 215 3.34 23.23 11.25
N GLU A 216 3.81 21.99 11.35
CA GLU A 216 4.77 21.53 12.35
C GLU A 216 6.23 21.84 11.98
N GLY A 217 6.49 22.42 10.81
CA GLY A 217 7.77 22.91 10.35
C GLY A 217 8.60 21.93 9.54
N ILE A 218 7.96 20.95 8.91
CA ILE A 218 8.59 20.09 7.89
C ILE A 218 8.50 20.82 6.55
N ASP A 219 9.64 20.95 5.86
CA ASP A 219 9.70 21.50 4.52
C ASP A 219 9.50 20.40 3.47
N PHE A 220 8.64 20.66 2.48
CA PHE A 220 8.43 19.76 1.34
C PHE A 220 8.85 20.45 0.06
N VAL A 221 9.78 19.83 -0.67
CA VAL A 221 10.28 20.30 -1.97
C VAL A 221 9.80 19.29 -3.01
N THR A 222 8.75 19.63 -3.73
CA THR A 222 8.19 18.82 -4.83
C THR A 222 8.87 19.15 -6.15
N CYS A 223 8.67 18.29 -7.18
CA CYS A 223 9.36 18.37 -8.48
C CYS A 223 10.90 18.33 -8.34
N ALA A 224 11.41 17.72 -7.27
CA ALA A 224 12.81 17.57 -6.96
C ALA A 224 13.26 16.11 -7.10
N ASP A 225 13.70 15.75 -8.29
CA ASP A 225 14.21 14.39 -8.59
C ASP A 225 15.70 14.32 -8.20
N VAL A 226 15.96 13.94 -6.95
CA VAL A 226 17.31 13.84 -6.39
C VAL A 226 18.06 12.66 -7.02
N GLY A 227 19.24 12.95 -7.59
CA GLY A 227 20.01 12.01 -8.40
C GLY A 227 19.66 12.09 -9.89
N GLY A 228 18.57 12.79 -10.24
CA GLY A 228 18.20 13.16 -11.59
C GLY A 228 18.45 14.67 -11.82
N SER A 229 17.37 15.46 -11.84
CA SER A 229 17.46 16.92 -12.03
C SER A 229 18.01 17.69 -10.83
N THR A 230 17.95 17.13 -9.62
CA THR A 230 18.52 17.70 -8.40
C THR A 230 19.77 16.91 -8.03
N PRO A 231 21.00 17.54 -8.02
CA PRO A 231 22.22 16.83 -7.68
C PRO A 231 22.19 16.24 -6.26
N ALA A 232 22.55 14.97 -6.12
CA ALA A 232 22.62 14.31 -4.81
C ALA A 232 23.66 14.99 -3.89
N GLN A 233 24.75 15.51 -4.46
CA GLN A 233 25.81 16.22 -3.72
C GLN A 233 25.28 17.48 -3.03
N ASP A 234 24.40 18.25 -3.67
CA ASP A 234 23.80 19.45 -3.07
C ASP A 234 22.97 19.10 -1.82
N VAL A 235 22.30 17.94 -1.86
CA VAL A 235 21.53 17.44 -0.72
C VAL A 235 22.44 16.93 0.39
N LEU A 236 23.54 16.26 0.05
CA LEU A 236 24.56 15.79 1.01
C LEU A 236 25.22 16.96 1.74
N ASP A 237 25.59 18.01 1.00
CA ASP A 237 26.30 19.17 1.56
C ASP A 237 25.40 20.04 2.46
N ALA A 238 24.09 20.00 2.24
CA ALA A 238 23.13 20.84 2.96
C ALA A 238 22.57 20.21 4.26
N HIS A 239 22.80 18.91 4.51
CA HIS A 239 22.16 18.22 5.62
C HIS A 239 23.15 17.36 6.42
N ASP A 240 22.91 17.26 7.74
CA ASP A 240 23.70 16.39 8.63
C ASP A 240 23.46 14.89 8.41
N ALA A 241 22.28 14.50 7.92
CA ALA A 241 21.93 13.12 7.56
C ALA A 241 20.91 13.07 6.42
N ILE A 242 20.95 11.96 5.67
CA ILE A 242 20.07 11.70 4.53
C ILE A 242 19.33 10.38 4.77
N VAL A 243 18.03 10.32 4.45
CA VAL A 243 17.28 9.08 4.45
C VAL A 243 16.69 8.83 3.05
N LEU A 244 17.12 7.75 2.42
CA LEU A 244 16.61 7.32 1.12
C LEU A 244 15.35 6.47 1.32
N ALA A 245 14.20 6.99 0.87
CA ALA A 245 12.88 6.39 1.03
C ALA A 245 12.07 6.40 -0.28
N CYS A 246 12.75 6.21 -1.43
CA CYS A 246 12.19 6.33 -2.78
C CYS A 246 11.29 5.16 -3.18
N GLY A 247 11.16 4.13 -2.33
CA GLY A 247 10.36 2.94 -2.61
C GLY A 247 11.00 1.96 -3.60
N ALA A 248 10.23 0.94 -4.00
CA ALA A 248 10.59 -0.01 -5.04
C ALA A 248 9.81 0.35 -6.31
N LYS A 249 10.41 1.10 -7.21
CA LYS A 249 9.75 1.61 -8.42
C LYS A 249 10.27 0.99 -9.73
N GLN A 250 11.22 0.04 -9.66
CA GLN A 250 11.64 -0.71 -10.83
C GLN A 250 10.58 -1.77 -11.13
N ALA A 251 9.67 -1.47 -12.07
CA ALA A 251 8.60 -2.39 -12.44
C ALA A 251 9.17 -3.69 -13.05
N ARG A 252 8.53 -4.82 -12.73
CA ARG A 252 8.78 -6.09 -13.39
C ARG A 252 8.08 -6.10 -14.74
N ASP A 253 8.84 -6.28 -15.81
CA ASP A 253 8.30 -6.34 -17.16
C ASP A 253 8.01 -7.78 -17.62
N ILE A 254 7.26 -7.92 -18.69
CA ILE A 254 6.96 -9.17 -19.38
C ILE A 254 7.88 -9.28 -20.59
N ASN A 255 8.78 -10.25 -20.56
CA ASN A 255 9.66 -10.53 -21.70
C ASN A 255 8.93 -11.43 -22.71
N ALA A 256 8.11 -10.84 -23.56
CA ALA A 256 7.34 -11.52 -24.58
C ALA A 256 7.46 -10.77 -25.94
N PRO A 257 7.45 -11.49 -27.08
CA PRO A 257 7.37 -10.87 -28.39
C PRO A 257 6.20 -9.89 -28.46
N GLY A 258 6.37 -8.79 -29.17
CA GLY A 258 5.35 -7.77 -29.30
C GLY A 258 5.19 -6.82 -28.09
N ARG A 259 6.04 -6.94 -27.04
CA ARG A 259 5.98 -6.08 -25.84
C ARG A 259 6.13 -4.59 -26.15
N ASP A 260 6.76 -4.26 -27.24
CA ASP A 260 6.97 -2.89 -27.74
C ASP A 260 5.74 -2.29 -28.45
N ALA A 261 4.60 -3.01 -28.50
CA ALA A 261 3.34 -2.48 -29.04
C ALA A 261 2.88 -1.26 -28.24
N GLN A 262 2.31 -0.28 -28.95
CA GLN A 262 1.60 0.83 -28.31
C GLN A 262 0.33 0.31 -27.61
N GLY A 263 -0.07 0.95 -26.50
CA GLY A 263 -1.21 0.48 -25.70
C GLY A 263 -0.86 -0.51 -24.60
N ILE A 264 0.44 -0.82 -24.40
CA ILE A 264 0.92 -1.65 -23.28
C ILE A 264 1.63 -0.76 -22.24
N TYR A 265 1.05 -0.61 -21.06
CA TYR A 265 1.55 0.25 -19.98
C TYR A 265 1.84 -0.56 -18.71
N PHE A 266 2.74 -0.08 -17.88
CA PHE A 266 2.78 -0.53 -16.50
C PHE A 266 1.57 -0.02 -15.72
N ALA A 267 1.04 -0.85 -14.84
CA ALA A 267 -0.15 -0.53 -14.05
C ALA A 267 -0.03 0.79 -13.28
N VAL A 268 1.14 1.04 -12.65
CA VAL A 268 1.35 2.28 -11.89
C VAL A 268 1.39 3.50 -12.79
N ASP A 269 1.91 3.40 -14.03
CA ASP A 269 1.91 4.53 -14.97
C ASP A 269 0.48 4.86 -15.43
N TYR A 270 -0.33 3.82 -15.69
CA TYR A 270 -1.75 3.96 -15.98
C TYR A 270 -2.49 4.65 -14.82
N LEU A 271 -2.39 4.11 -13.61
CA LEU A 271 -3.05 4.65 -12.41
C LEU A 271 -2.59 6.08 -12.09
N THR A 272 -1.28 6.37 -12.28
CA THR A 272 -0.73 7.71 -12.14
C THR A 272 -1.35 8.68 -13.14
N SER A 273 -1.44 8.30 -14.42
CA SER A 273 -2.01 9.16 -15.47
C SER A 273 -3.48 9.50 -15.20
N VAL A 274 -4.26 8.49 -14.77
CA VAL A 274 -5.69 8.65 -14.44
C VAL A 274 -5.86 9.54 -13.20
N THR A 275 -5.14 9.26 -12.13
CA THR A 275 -5.26 10.05 -10.90
C THR A 275 -4.79 11.50 -11.10
N ARG A 276 -3.70 11.71 -11.85
CA ARG A 276 -3.20 13.07 -12.16
C ARG A 276 -4.22 13.87 -12.95
N SER A 277 -4.76 13.31 -14.04
CA SER A 277 -5.80 13.97 -14.86
C SER A 277 -7.08 14.26 -14.05
N LEU A 278 -7.49 13.33 -13.16
CA LEU A 278 -8.60 13.56 -12.24
C LEU A 278 -8.36 14.78 -11.35
N LEU A 279 -7.19 14.87 -10.73
CA LEU A 279 -6.86 15.92 -9.75
C LEU A 279 -6.59 17.28 -10.43
N ASP A 280 -5.97 17.27 -11.61
CA ASP A 280 -5.59 18.51 -12.29
C ASP A 280 -6.76 19.17 -13.02
N SER A 281 -7.71 18.36 -13.54
CA SER A 281 -8.69 18.87 -14.49
C SER A 281 -10.06 18.21 -14.45
N GLY A 282 -10.28 17.21 -13.58
CA GLY A 282 -11.50 16.38 -13.66
C GLY A 282 -11.61 15.66 -15.01
N PHE A 283 -10.49 15.23 -15.58
CA PHE A 283 -10.34 14.57 -16.88
C PHE A 283 -10.51 15.48 -18.11
N SER A 284 -10.69 16.78 -17.97
CA SER A 284 -10.89 17.68 -19.10
C SER A 284 -9.62 17.94 -19.92
N ASP A 285 -8.43 17.60 -19.39
CA ASP A 285 -7.12 17.77 -20.06
C ASP A 285 -6.82 16.70 -21.12
N GLY A 286 -7.57 15.58 -21.12
CA GLY A 286 -7.38 14.47 -22.05
C GLY A 286 -6.05 13.72 -21.91
N LYS A 287 -5.31 13.90 -20.80
CA LYS A 287 -3.97 13.31 -20.60
C LYS A 287 -4.00 11.92 -19.98
N ALA A 288 -5.12 11.51 -19.40
CA ALA A 288 -5.26 10.15 -18.86
C ALA A 288 -5.13 9.11 -19.97
N VAL A 289 -4.42 8.02 -19.70
CA VAL A 289 -4.52 6.81 -20.53
C VAL A 289 -5.97 6.33 -20.43
N SER A 290 -6.67 6.28 -21.56
CA SER A 290 -8.10 5.97 -21.60
C SER A 290 -8.34 4.49 -21.83
N ALA A 291 -9.17 3.89 -20.98
CA ALA A 291 -9.73 2.56 -21.17
C ALA A 291 -11.13 2.60 -21.82
N LYS A 292 -11.67 3.79 -22.09
CA LYS A 292 -13.03 3.94 -22.65
C LYS A 292 -13.19 3.16 -23.96
N ASP A 293 -14.26 2.38 -24.03
CA ASP A 293 -14.63 1.53 -25.18
C ASP A 293 -13.57 0.46 -25.56
N LYS A 294 -12.56 0.21 -24.72
CA LYS A 294 -11.46 -0.74 -24.97
C LYS A 294 -11.69 -2.08 -24.30
N LYS A 295 -11.18 -3.14 -24.91
CA LYS A 295 -10.98 -4.45 -24.31
C LYS A 295 -9.67 -4.40 -23.52
N VAL A 296 -9.75 -4.46 -22.19
CA VAL A 296 -8.60 -4.30 -21.28
C VAL A 296 -8.08 -5.64 -20.81
N LEU A 297 -6.78 -5.87 -20.94
CA LEU A 297 -6.07 -7.02 -20.39
C LEU A 297 -5.17 -6.58 -19.24
N VAL A 298 -5.43 -7.06 -18.03
CA VAL A 298 -4.61 -6.81 -16.83
C VAL A 298 -3.76 -8.04 -16.54
N ILE A 299 -2.45 -7.87 -16.39
CA ILE A 299 -1.51 -8.97 -16.12
C ILE A 299 -1.05 -8.88 -14.67
N GLY A 300 -1.59 -9.73 -13.81
CA GLY A 300 -1.33 -9.81 -12.37
C GLY A 300 -2.61 -9.79 -11.53
N GLY A 301 -2.76 -10.75 -10.63
CA GLY A 301 -3.97 -10.95 -9.80
C GLY A 301 -3.96 -10.25 -8.45
N GLY A 302 -2.93 -9.45 -8.13
CA GLY A 302 -2.80 -8.73 -6.86
C GLY A 302 -3.62 -7.44 -6.77
N ASP A 303 -3.46 -6.72 -5.63
CA ASP A 303 -4.22 -5.47 -5.34
C ASP A 303 -4.07 -4.42 -6.45
N THR A 304 -2.86 -4.24 -7.01
CA THR A 304 -2.64 -3.29 -8.13
C THR A 304 -3.41 -3.70 -9.38
N GLY A 305 -3.51 -5.00 -9.67
CA GLY A 305 -4.32 -5.50 -10.78
C GLY A 305 -5.81 -5.22 -10.55
N ASN A 306 -6.32 -5.45 -9.33
CA ASN A 306 -7.68 -5.10 -8.95
C ASN A 306 -7.95 -3.59 -9.09
N ASP A 307 -7.00 -2.74 -8.67
CA ASP A 307 -7.09 -1.28 -8.81
C ASP A 307 -7.18 -0.86 -10.30
N CYS A 308 -6.45 -1.56 -11.19
CA CYS A 308 -6.56 -1.36 -12.64
C CYS A 308 -7.94 -1.78 -13.18
N VAL A 309 -8.48 -2.92 -12.73
CA VAL A 309 -9.82 -3.39 -13.12
C VAL A 309 -10.89 -2.35 -12.76
N GLY A 310 -10.94 -1.94 -11.48
CA GLY A 310 -11.92 -0.94 -11.02
C GLY A 310 -11.76 0.43 -11.70
N THR A 311 -10.53 0.84 -12.02
CA THR A 311 -10.25 2.09 -12.74
C THR A 311 -10.73 2.01 -14.20
N ALA A 312 -10.46 0.90 -14.89
CA ALA A 312 -10.88 0.71 -16.29
C ALA A 312 -12.41 0.68 -16.42
N ILE A 313 -13.11 0.04 -15.48
CA ILE A 313 -14.59 0.02 -15.45
C ILE A 313 -15.14 1.44 -15.30
N ARG A 314 -14.59 2.26 -14.38
CA ARG A 314 -15.02 3.66 -14.21
C ARG A 314 -14.77 4.53 -15.43
N GLN A 315 -13.78 4.19 -16.24
CA GLN A 315 -13.55 4.85 -17.53
C GLN A 315 -14.49 4.36 -18.65
N GLY A 316 -15.31 3.31 -18.41
CA GLY A 316 -16.23 2.76 -19.40
C GLY A 316 -15.55 1.80 -20.39
N CYS A 317 -14.70 0.89 -19.95
CA CYS A 317 -14.12 -0.12 -20.81
C CYS A 317 -15.19 -1.08 -21.37
N ALA A 318 -14.95 -1.60 -22.58
CA ALA A 318 -15.85 -2.57 -23.23
C ALA A 318 -15.84 -3.93 -22.55
N SER A 319 -14.68 -4.35 -22.06
CA SER A 319 -14.50 -5.55 -21.25
C SER A 319 -13.18 -5.48 -20.47
N VAL A 320 -13.05 -6.30 -19.42
CA VAL A 320 -11.80 -6.45 -18.69
C VAL A 320 -11.53 -7.93 -18.43
N THR A 321 -10.29 -8.37 -18.67
CA THR A 321 -9.77 -9.69 -18.34
C THR A 321 -8.53 -9.52 -17.48
N GLN A 322 -8.43 -10.28 -16.38
CA GLN A 322 -7.29 -10.23 -15.47
C GLN A 322 -6.59 -11.60 -15.43
N LEU A 323 -5.32 -11.66 -15.78
CA LEU A 323 -4.52 -12.89 -15.72
C LEU A 323 -3.85 -13.04 -14.36
N GLU A 324 -3.98 -14.23 -13.77
CA GLU A 324 -3.24 -14.60 -12.57
C GLU A 324 -2.39 -15.86 -12.88
N MET A 325 -1.09 -15.77 -12.60
CA MET A 325 -0.15 -16.85 -12.84
C MET A 325 -0.37 -18.04 -11.89
N MET A 326 -0.77 -17.74 -10.65
CA MET A 326 -0.95 -18.76 -9.61
C MET A 326 -2.30 -19.49 -9.74
N PRO A 327 -2.43 -20.68 -9.16
CA PRO A 327 -3.73 -21.35 -9.05
C PRO A 327 -4.74 -20.51 -8.27
N CYS A 328 -6.03 -20.69 -8.57
CA CYS A 328 -7.10 -20.08 -7.79
C CYS A 328 -6.97 -20.52 -6.32
N PRO A 329 -6.88 -19.57 -5.37
CA PRO A 329 -6.82 -19.89 -3.95
C PRO A 329 -8.10 -20.62 -3.49
N PRO A 330 -8.02 -21.45 -2.44
CA PRO A 330 -9.20 -22.06 -1.84
C PRO A 330 -10.10 -20.98 -1.19
N THR A 331 -11.39 -21.30 -1.03
CA THR A 331 -12.35 -20.39 -0.37
C THR A 331 -12.13 -20.27 1.14
N GLU A 332 -11.50 -21.28 1.75
CA GLU A 332 -11.24 -21.36 3.18
C GLU A 332 -9.78 -21.75 3.45
N ARG A 333 -9.30 -21.50 4.67
CA ARG A 333 -7.97 -21.91 5.11
C ARG A 333 -7.80 -23.43 5.01
N THR A 334 -6.66 -23.84 4.52
CA THR A 334 -6.26 -25.26 4.52
C THR A 334 -5.36 -25.58 5.72
N ALA A 335 -5.13 -26.86 5.99
CA ALA A 335 -4.19 -27.31 7.02
C ALA A 335 -2.76 -26.78 6.80
N ALA A 336 -2.36 -26.53 5.53
CA ALA A 336 -1.06 -25.93 5.17
C ALA A 336 -1.02 -24.42 5.35
N ASN A 337 -2.12 -23.77 5.71
CA ASN A 337 -2.22 -22.34 5.98
C ASN A 337 -3.08 -22.10 7.23
N ALA A 338 -2.66 -22.66 8.34
CA ALA A 338 -3.37 -22.57 9.61
C ALA A 338 -3.28 -21.17 10.23
N TRP A 339 -4.32 -20.79 11.02
CA TRP A 339 -4.22 -19.61 11.86
C TRP A 339 -3.01 -19.76 12.83
N PRO A 340 -2.25 -18.68 13.13
CA PRO A 340 -2.48 -17.27 12.80
C PRO A 340 -1.74 -16.77 11.56
N GLU A 341 -1.33 -17.63 10.63
CA GLU A 341 -0.75 -17.18 9.37
C GLU A 341 -1.70 -16.25 8.59
N TRP A 342 -1.16 -15.44 7.70
CA TRP A 342 -1.96 -14.68 6.74
C TRP A 342 -2.81 -15.64 5.87
N PRO A 343 -4.13 -15.42 5.74
CA PRO A 343 -4.99 -16.33 4.99
C PRO A 343 -4.69 -16.28 3.49
N LYS A 344 -4.31 -17.41 2.92
CA LYS A 344 -4.14 -17.62 1.49
C LYS A 344 -5.45 -18.17 0.89
N VAL A 345 -6.48 -17.33 0.93
CA VAL A 345 -7.83 -17.67 0.47
C VAL A 345 -8.27 -16.75 -0.65
N LEU A 346 -9.23 -17.22 -1.45
CA LEU A 346 -9.83 -16.42 -2.51
C LEU A 346 -10.50 -15.18 -1.90
N LYS A 347 -10.11 -14.01 -2.39
CA LYS A 347 -10.77 -12.75 -2.10
C LYS A 347 -11.33 -12.19 -3.39
N THR A 348 -12.54 -11.66 -3.34
CA THR A 348 -13.11 -10.86 -4.41
C THR A 348 -13.16 -9.44 -3.90
N ASP A 349 -12.27 -8.60 -4.42
CA ASP A 349 -12.13 -7.20 -4.02
C ASP A 349 -13.03 -6.32 -4.91
N TYR A 350 -13.10 -5.03 -4.62
CA TYR A 350 -14.06 -4.11 -5.22
C TYR A 350 -14.05 -4.12 -6.76
N GLY A 351 -12.89 -4.15 -7.42
CA GLY A 351 -12.80 -4.14 -8.89
C GLY A 351 -13.33 -5.43 -9.51
N GLN A 352 -13.05 -6.61 -8.90
CA GLN A 352 -13.65 -7.86 -9.36
C GLN A 352 -15.17 -7.89 -9.12
N GLN A 353 -15.66 -7.36 -7.97
CA GLN A 353 -17.11 -7.24 -7.72
C GLN A 353 -17.78 -6.37 -8.77
N GLU A 354 -17.17 -5.25 -9.13
CA GLU A 354 -17.63 -4.33 -10.17
C GLU A 354 -17.63 -5.00 -11.55
N ALA A 355 -16.59 -5.77 -11.88
CA ALA A 355 -16.55 -6.54 -13.12
C ALA A 355 -17.67 -7.59 -13.19
N ILE A 356 -17.94 -8.28 -12.09
CA ILE A 356 -19.04 -9.23 -11.99
C ILE A 356 -20.39 -8.54 -12.21
N ALA A 357 -20.61 -7.37 -11.59
CA ALA A 357 -21.85 -6.62 -11.71
C ALA A 357 -22.06 -6.09 -13.13
N VAL A 358 -21.01 -5.57 -13.79
CA VAL A 358 -21.10 -4.95 -15.13
C VAL A 358 -21.08 -5.99 -16.25
N PHE A 359 -20.21 -7.02 -16.16
CA PHE A 359 -19.97 -7.98 -17.23
C PHE A 359 -20.53 -9.40 -16.96
N GLY A 360 -21.07 -9.64 -15.76
CA GLY A 360 -21.73 -10.91 -15.38
C GLY A 360 -20.79 -12.03 -14.97
N SER A 361 -19.46 -11.80 -14.90
CA SER A 361 -18.48 -12.84 -14.53
C SER A 361 -17.24 -12.26 -13.86
N ASP A 362 -16.54 -13.07 -13.06
CA ASP A 362 -15.23 -12.73 -12.51
C ASP A 362 -14.22 -12.54 -13.65
N PRO A 363 -13.49 -11.42 -13.69
CA PRO A 363 -12.55 -11.13 -14.77
C PRO A 363 -11.28 -11.98 -14.74
N ARG A 364 -11.04 -12.75 -13.67
CA ARG A 364 -9.78 -13.47 -13.45
C ARG A 364 -9.71 -14.80 -14.19
N ILE A 365 -8.59 -15.03 -14.87
CA ILE A 365 -8.20 -16.30 -15.44
C ILE A 365 -6.91 -16.76 -14.74
N TYR A 366 -7.04 -17.84 -13.99
CA TYR A 366 -5.94 -18.37 -13.18
C TYR A 366 -5.02 -19.31 -13.99
N GLN A 367 -3.79 -19.50 -13.50
CA GLN A 367 -2.77 -20.36 -14.11
C GLN A 367 -2.49 -19.98 -15.56
N THR A 368 -2.35 -18.68 -15.81
CA THR A 368 -2.13 -18.14 -17.16
C THR A 368 -1.05 -17.07 -17.17
N THR A 369 -0.35 -16.96 -18.30
CA THR A 369 0.59 -15.88 -18.57
C THR A 369 0.56 -15.51 -20.05
N VAL A 370 1.04 -14.30 -20.37
CA VAL A 370 1.21 -13.90 -21.77
C VAL A 370 2.43 -14.55 -22.36
N LYS A 371 2.30 -15.12 -23.56
CA LYS A 371 3.37 -15.67 -24.37
C LYS A 371 3.84 -14.71 -25.46
N GLU A 372 2.88 -13.97 -26.06
CA GLU A 372 3.12 -13.04 -27.17
C GLU A 372 2.03 -11.96 -27.20
N PHE A 373 2.38 -10.76 -27.63
CA PHE A 373 1.43 -9.69 -27.93
C PHE A 373 1.30 -9.51 -29.44
N TYR A 374 0.06 -9.31 -29.90
CA TYR A 374 -0.23 -9.06 -31.31
C TYR A 374 -0.32 -7.56 -31.57
N LYS A 375 0.19 -7.15 -32.72
CA LYS A 375 0.13 -5.76 -33.21
C LYS A 375 -0.69 -5.69 -34.47
N ASP A 376 -1.44 -4.60 -34.63
CA ASP A 376 -2.03 -4.22 -35.89
C ASP A 376 -1.00 -3.52 -36.82
N GLU A 377 -1.44 -3.12 -38.01
CA GLU A 377 -0.60 -2.42 -38.99
C GLU A 377 -0.11 -1.04 -38.49
N ALA A 378 -0.80 -0.42 -37.53
CA ALA A 378 -0.41 0.84 -36.89
C ALA A 378 0.54 0.66 -35.70
N GLY A 379 0.88 -0.60 -35.35
CA GLY A 379 1.72 -0.92 -34.20
C GLY A 379 1.01 -0.85 -32.85
N GLN A 380 -0.33 -0.77 -32.83
CA GLN A 380 -1.13 -0.83 -31.63
C GLN A 380 -1.32 -2.29 -31.20
N VAL A 381 -1.41 -2.54 -29.88
CA VAL A 381 -1.79 -3.86 -29.38
C VAL A 381 -3.23 -4.17 -29.80
N CYS A 382 -3.45 -5.34 -30.40
CA CYS A 382 -4.78 -5.80 -30.82
C CYS A 382 -5.15 -7.17 -30.22
N GLY A 383 -4.23 -7.79 -29.47
CA GLY A 383 -4.48 -9.07 -28.78
C GLY A 383 -3.23 -9.63 -28.13
N ALA A 384 -3.41 -10.76 -27.47
CA ALA A 384 -2.32 -11.51 -26.86
C ALA A 384 -2.56 -13.02 -26.96
N LEU A 385 -1.47 -13.79 -27.15
CA LEU A 385 -1.46 -15.23 -27.00
C LEU A 385 -1.18 -15.58 -25.53
N ILE A 386 -2.09 -16.30 -24.92
CA ILE A 386 -2.04 -16.70 -23.51
C ILE A 386 -1.64 -18.16 -23.41
N ALA A 387 -0.64 -18.46 -22.60
CA ALA A 387 -0.24 -19.82 -22.26
C ALA A 387 -0.85 -20.23 -20.93
N LYS A 388 -1.42 -21.44 -20.86
CA LYS A 388 -1.81 -22.07 -19.59
C LYS A 388 -0.60 -22.61 -18.86
N LEU A 389 -0.62 -22.53 -17.55
CA LEU A 389 0.45 -22.91 -16.65
C LEU A 389 0.02 -24.02 -15.70
N GLU A 390 0.98 -24.83 -15.28
CA GLU A 390 0.84 -25.79 -14.19
C GLU A 390 2.01 -25.71 -13.22
N SER A 391 1.78 -26.08 -11.96
CA SER A 391 2.83 -26.11 -10.96
C SER A 391 3.62 -27.43 -11.03
N LYS A 392 4.91 -27.36 -11.40
CA LYS A 392 5.82 -28.50 -11.42
C LYS A 392 6.99 -28.34 -10.47
N VAL A 393 7.51 -29.45 -9.92
CA VAL A 393 8.80 -29.46 -9.23
C VAL A 393 9.89 -29.26 -10.29
N VAL A 394 10.66 -28.18 -10.17
CA VAL A 394 11.73 -27.81 -11.11
C VAL A 394 13.13 -28.08 -10.54
N ASP A 395 13.20 -28.44 -9.27
CA ASP A 395 14.42 -28.83 -8.57
C ASP A 395 14.04 -29.86 -7.51
N GLU A 396 14.36 -31.11 -7.77
CA GLU A 396 14.06 -32.24 -6.88
C GLU A 396 14.84 -32.21 -5.57
N ALA A 397 16.06 -31.65 -5.59
CA ALA A 397 16.93 -31.60 -4.41
C ALA A 397 16.39 -30.62 -3.35
N THR A 398 15.79 -29.51 -3.78
CA THR A 398 15.23 -28.48 -2.90
C THR A 398 13.72 -28.55 -2.78
N GLY A 399 13.05 -29.36 -3.62
CA GLY A 399 11.59 -29.40 -3.73
C GLY A 399 10.99 -28.11 -4.33
N ARG A 400 11.81 -27.26 -4.97
CA ARG A 400 11.37 -25.98 -5.53
C ARG A 400 10.38 -26.21 -6.66
N ARG A 401 9.21 -25.58 -6.56
CA ARG A 401 8.16 -25.59 -7.59
C ARG A 401 8.19 -24.29 -8.39
N ALA A 402 7.82 -24.38 -9.66
CA ALA A 402 7.61 -23.23 -10.54
C ALA A 402 6.34 -23.46 -11.38
N MET A 403 5.76 -22.38 -11.86
CA MET A 403 4.71 -22.40 -12.86
C MET A 403 5.36 -22.56 -14.24
N VAL A 404 4.98 -23.60 -14.97
CA VAL A 404 5.53 -23.93 -16.30
C VAL A 404 4.40 -24.07 -17.31
N PRO A 405 4.61 -23.73 -18.60
CA PRO A 405 3.59 -23.89 -19.63
C PRO A 405 3.17 -25.37 -19.81
N THR A 406 1.86 -25.59 -19.95
CA THR A 406 1.28 -26.92 -20.23
C THR A 406 1.38 -27.30 -21.70
N GLY A 407 1.55 -26.32 -22.59
CA GLY A 407 1.43 -26.44 -24.03
C GLY A 407 0.05 -26.02 -24.56
N GLU A 408 -0.94 -25.84 -23.69
CA GLU A 408 -2.23 -25.27 -24.10
C GLU A 408 -2.14 -23.74 -24.20
N GLU A 409 -2.69 -23.21 -25.30
CA GLU A 409 -2.63 -21.77 -25.61
C GLU A 409 -3.98 -21.32 -26.17
N PHE A 410 -4.32 -20.05 -25.94
CA PHE A 410 -5.51 -19.41 -26.53
C PHE A 410 -5.26 -17.91 -26.72
N ALA A 411 -5.96 -17.30 -27.67
CA ALA A 411 -5.85 -15.87 -27.94
C ALA A 411 -6.92 -15.07 -27.19
N ILE A 412 -6.53 -13.87 -26.75
CA ILE A 412 -7.45 -12.85 -26.21
C ILE A 412 -7.29 -11.60 -27.05
N GLU A 413 -8.40 -11.02 -27.51
CA GLU A 413 -8.41 -9.69 -28.12
C GLU A 413 -8.30 -8.63 -27.02
N CYS A 414 -7.43 -7.65 -27.19
CA CYS A 414 -7.28 -6.53 -26.28
C CYS A 414 -6.71 -5.28 -26.97
N ASP A 415 -7.21 -4.10 -26.57
CA ASP A 415 -6.82 -2.80 -27.11
C ASP A 415 -5.99 -1.98 -26.09
N LEU A 416 -5.89 -2.48 -24.86
CA LEU A 416 -5.12 -1.90 -23.78
C LEU A 416 -4.62 -3.01 -22.87
N VAL A 417 -3.31 -3.00 -22.58
CA VAL A 417 -2.67 -3.96 -21.67
C VAL A 417 -2.05 -3.23 -20.48
N LEU A 418 -2.33 -3.72 -19.27
CA LEU A 418 -1.85 -3.14 -18.00
C LEU A 418 -1.03 -4.19 -17.25
N ILE A 419 0.28 -3.97 -17.13
CA ILE A 419 1.21 -4.90 -16.49
C ILE A 419 1.30 -4.59 -14.99
N ALA A 420 0.69 -5.43 -14.16
CA ALA A 420 0.64 -5.36 -12.71
C ALA A 420 1.48 -6.49 -12.05
N ALA A 421 2.66 -6.80 -12.61
CA ALA A 421 3.50 -7.93 -12.22
C ALA A 421 4.42 -7.67 -11.01
N GLY A 422 4.24 -6.54 -10.31
CA GLY A 422 5.05 -6.14 -9.15
C GLY A 422 6.37 -5.46 -9.54
N PHE A 423 7.31 -5.40 -8.59
CA PHE A 423 8.56 -4.66 -8.72
C PHE A 423 9.77 -5.54 -8.43
N THR A 424 10.93 -5.15 -8.97
CA THR A 424 12.20 -5.87 -8.82
C THR A 424 13.19 -5.16 -7.90
N GLY A 425 12.83 -4.02 -7.30
CA GLY A 425 13.68 -3.23 -6.43
C GLY A 425 13.52 -1.73 -6.63
N CYS A 426 14.47 -0.95 -6.12
CA CYS A 426 14.51 0.49 -6.36
C CYS A 426 15.06 0.82 -7.76
N GLN A 427 14.80 2.03 -8.21
CA GLN A 427 15.44 2.54 -9.43
C GLN A 427 16.93 2.82 -9.15
N PRO A 428 17.87 2.29 -9.95
CA PRO A 428 19.31 2.31 -9.63
C PRO A 428 19.92 3.71 -9.57
N TYR A 429 19.44 4.67 -10.38
CA TYR A 429 20.05 5.99 -10.52
C TYR A 429 20.17 6.76 -9.18
N VAL A 430 19.20 6.59 -8.26
CA VAL A 430 19.28 7.24 -6.93
C VAL A 430 20.39 6.59 -6.11
N ALA A 431 20.48 5.26 -6.12
CA ALA A 431 21.53 4.54 -5.40
C ALA A 431 22.93 4.91 -5.94
N GLU A 432 23.06 5.00 -7.26
CA GLU A 432 24.29 5.41 -7.94
C GLU A 432 24.68 6.86 -7.59
N ALA A 433 23.72 7.79 -7.59
CA ALA A 433 23.96 9.20 -7.28
C ALA A 433 24.44 9.43 -5.84
N PHE A 434 24.03 8.59 -4.89
CA PHE A 434 24.49 8.63 -3.49
C PHE A 434 25.66 7.67 -3.22
N GLY A 435 26.09 6.84 -4.17
CA GLY A 435 27.15 5.85 -4.00
C GLY A 435 26.81 4.73 -3.02
N VAL A 436 25.51 4.41 -2.85
CA VAL A 436 25.06 3.34 -1.96
C VAL A 436 24.99 1.99 -2.67
N ASP A 437 25.39 0.93 -1.96
CA ASP A 437 25.40 -0.43 -2.50
C ASP A 437 24.00 -1.01 -2.64
N LEU A 438 23.79 -1.77 -3.72
CA LEU A 438 22.58 -2.56 -3.93
C LEU A 438 22.80 -4.05 -3.62
N THR A 439 21.79 -4.68 -3.06
CA THR A 439 21.73 -6.14 -2.90
C THR A 439 21.46 -6.83 -4.26
N LYS A 440 21.64 -8.13 -4.32
CA LYS A 440 21.26 -8.95 -5.51
C LYS A 440 19.76 -8.85 -5.87
N ARG A 441 18.94 -8.36 -4.96
CA ARG A 441 17.48 -8.16 -5.14
C ARG A 441 17.13 -6.76 -5.66
N GLY A 442 18.13 -5.90 -5.95
CA GLY A 442 17.92 -4.53 -6.40
C GLY A 442 17.39 -3.59 -5.31
N THR A 443 17.57 -3.93 -4.03
CA THR A 443 17.26 -3.06 -2.89
C THR A 443 18.55 -2.49 -2.31
N VAL A 444 18.50 -1.36 -1.61
CA VAL A 444 19.68 -0.77 -0.97
C VAL A 444 20.16 -1.67 0.15
N ALA A 445 21.46 -1.95 0.16
CA ALA A 445 22.10 -2.72 1.21
C ALA A 445 22.27 -1.87 2.48
N ASP A 446 22.01 -2.48 3.64
CA ASP A 446 22.05 -1.76 4.91
C ASP A 446 22.49 -2.63 6.08
N THR A 447 22.91 -1.95 7.15
CA THR A 447 23.04 -2.52 8.48
C THR A 447 22.26 -1.65 9.46
N LYS A 448 21.14 -2.14 9.96
CA LYS A 448 20.22 -1.37 10.83
C LYS A 448 19.88 0.01 10.24
N TYR A 449 19.42 0.00 8.99
CA TYR A 449 19.06 1.19 8.19
C TYR A 449 20.24 2.06 7.71
N ALA A 450 21.46 1.96 8.24
CA ALA A 450 22.64 2.67 7.76
C ALA A 450 23.21 1.99 6.50
N THR A 451 23.53 2.78 5.47
CA THR A 451 24.15 2.31 4.23
C THR A 451 25.67 2.23 4.37
N ASN A 452 26.38 1.85 3.31
CA ASN A 452 27.84 1.93 3.21
C ASN A 452 28.38 3.37 3.18
N VAL A 453 27.53 4.38 2.92
CA VAL A 453 27.90 5.80 2.90
C VAL A 453 27.59 6.44 4.26
N PRO A 454 28.58 7.09 4.91
CA PRO A 454 28.37 7.73 6.22
C PRO A 454 27.21 8.73 6.19
N HIS A 455 26.38 8.72 7.23
CA HIS A 455 25.19 9.57 7.40
C HIS A 455 24.10 9.41 6.35
N VAL A 456 24.19 8.41 5.48
CA VAL A 456 23.12 8.03 4.54
C VAL A 456 22.44 6.77 5.02
N PHE A 457 21.13 6.86 5.20
CA PHE A 457 20.25 5.79 5.68
C PHE A 457 19.23 5.40 4.61
N THR A 458 18.56 4.27 4.79
CA THR A 458 17.50 3.81 3.87
C THR A 458 16.37 3.14 4.64
N CYS A 459 15.14 3.23 4.12
CA CYS A 459 13.98 2.57 4.71
C CYS A 459 12.87 2.29 3.70
N GLY A 460 11.87 1.54 4.15
CA GLY A 460 10.70 1.18 3.36
C GLY A 460 11.05 0.23 2.23
N ASP A 461 10.27 0.31 1.14
CA ASP A 461 10.42 -0.62 0.02
C ASP A 461 11.76 -0.47 -0.71
N MET A 462 12.43 0.67 -0.60
CA MET A 462 13.79 0.85 -1.16
C MET A 462 14.81 -0.10 -0.51
N ARG A 463 14.63 -0.40 0.76
CA ARG A 463 15.43 -1.33 1.57
C ARG A 463 14.87 -2.75 1.57
N ARG A 464 13.57 -2.89 1.81
CA ARG A 464 12.88 -4.18 2.02
C ARG A 464 12.47 -4.87 0.71
N GLY A 465 12.26 -4.12 -0.36
CA GLY A 465 11.47 -4.52 -1.52
C GLY A 465 9.98 -4.20 -1.30
N GLN A 466 9.17 -4.39 -2.32
CA GLN A 466 7.74 -4.07 -2.27
C GLN A 466 7.07 -4.72 -1.04
N SER A 467 6.28 -3.93 -0.31
CA SER A 467 5.66 -4.37 0.94
C SER A 467 4.36 -3.61 1.22
N LEU A 468 3.75 -3.88 2.38
CA LEU A 468 2.53 -3.21 2.80
C LEU A 468 2.82 -1.83 3.41
N VAL A 469 1.82 -0.92 3.37
CA VAL A 469 1.90 0.41 3.98
C VAL A 469 2.35 0.39 5.44
N VAL A 470 1.87 -0.57 6.22
CA VAL A 470 2.26 -0.74 7.63
C VAL A 470 3.74 -1.08 7.82
N TRP A 471 4.36 -1.78 6.86
CA TRP A 471 5.81 -2.01 6.87
C TRP A 471 6.59 -0.76 6.50
N ALA A 472 6.12 -0.01 5.51
CA ALA A 472 6.75 1.24 5.13
C ALA A 472 6.76 2.23 6.33
N LEU A 473 5.63 2.36 7.03
CA LEU A 473 5.52 3.19 8.24
C LEU A 473 6.40 2.67 9.38
N ARG A 474 6.43 1.35 9.60
CA ARG A 474 7.29 0.71 10.60
C ARG A 474 8.75 1.02 10.36
N GLU A 475 9.22 0.78 9.14
CA GLU A 475 10.63 1.02 8.79
C GLU A 475 11.00 2.49 8.84
N GLY A 476 10.06 3.39 8.46
CA GLY A 476 10.28 4.83 8.62
C GLY A 476 10.47 5.24 10.08
N ARG A 477 9.67 4.70 11.00
CA ARG A 477 9.83 4.90 12.45
C ARG A 477 11.18 4.37 12.95
N ASP A 478 11.49 3.13 12.61
CA ASP A 478 12.70 2.46 13.11
C ASP A 478 13.97 3.12 12.52
N ALA A 479 13.94 3.56 11.25
CA ALA A 479 15.03 4.34 10.64
C ALA A 479 15.20 5.71 11.30
N ALA A 480 14.12 6.40 11.64
CA ALA A 480 14.19 7.68 12.35
C ALA A 480 14.92 7.55 13.68
N ALA A 481 14.71 6.46 14.42
CA ALA A 481 15.42 6.18 15.67
C ALA A 481 16.93 5.99 15.46
N GLU A 482 17.34 5.28 14.40
CA GLU A 482 18.77 5.10 14.09
C GLU A 482 19.43 6.39 13.61
N VAL A 483 18.70 7.22 12.83
CA VAL A 483 19.17 8.58 12.42
C VAL A 483 19.35 9.48 13.64
N ASP A 484 18.34 9.58 14.53
CA ASP A 484 18.42 10.38 15.76
C ASP A 484 19.62 9.94 16.62
N LYS A 485 19.79 8.62 16.80
CA LYS A 485 20.91 8.05 17.54
C LYS A 485 22.26 8.40 16.90
N SER A 486 22.37 8.39 15.58
CA SER A 486 23.58 8.78 14.86
C SER A 486 23.93 10.27 15.06
N LEU A 487 22.91 11.13 15.04
CA LEU A 487 23.08 12.58 15.16
C LEU A 487 23.32 13.06 16.59
N MET A 488 22.68 12.39 17.57
CA MET A 488 22.65 12.85 18.98
C MET A 488 23.46 11.96 19.94
N GLY A 489 23.92 10.77 19.48
CA GLY A 489 24.57 9.78 20.32
C GLY A 489 23.61 8.89 21.12
N TYR A 490 22.32 9.23 21.19
CA TYR A 490 21.25 8.48 21.81
C TYR A 490 19.91 8.78 21.12
N THR A 491 18.87 8.02 21.41
CA THR A 491 17.52 8.28 20.91
C THR A 491 16.46 8.07 21.99
N ASN A 492 15.36 8.82 21.90
CA ASN A 492 14.13 8.66 22.68
C ASN A 492 12.94 8.26 21.79
N LEU A 493 13.19 7.91 20.51
CA LEU A 493 12.17 7.49 19.55
C LEU A 493 11.83 6.00 19.67
#